data_debc21c536a60b49e727babe7e16d031
#
_entry.id   debc21c536a60b49e727babe7e16d031
#
_cell.length_a   1.000
_cell.length_b   1.000
_cell.length_c   1.000
_cell.angle_alpha   90.00
_cell.angle_beta   90.00
_cell.angle_gamma   90.00
#
_symmetry.space_group_name_H-M   'P 1'
#
loop_
_entity.id
_entity.type
_entity.pdbx_description
1 polymer ?
#
loop_
_entity_poly.entity_id
_entity_poly.type
_entity_poly.pdbx_seq_one_letter_code
_entity_poly.pdbx_strand_id
1 'polypeptide(L)'
;VDGHIYGCGPGGKYICARLSDGKQLWNTFAASGGERPISWGNVFTVKQGDRYFLANDLGELIIANLRPGGYDEISRAKLIEPTHKVGGRMLVWSHPAFANRSVYLRNDNEIRCYDLAKRRE
;
A
#
# COMPACT_ATOMS: atom_id res chain seq x y z
N VAL A 1 7.19 12.77 -6.16
CA VAL A 1 8.55 12.79 -5.65
C VAL A 1 9.52 12.84 -6.82
N ASP A 2 10.34 13.85 -6.85
CA ASP A 2 11.35 14.06 -7.91
C ASP A 2 10.77 13.97 -9.33
N GLY A 3 9.61 14.60 -9.54
CA GLY A 3 8.94 14.61 -10.83
C GLY A 3 8.20 13.33 -11.20
N HIS A 4 7.97 12.44 -10.23
CA HIS A 4 7.27 11.17 -10.46
C HIS A 4 6.10 11.01 -9.49
N ILE A 5 5.05 10.34 -9.96
CA ILE A 5 3.87 9.98 -9.17
C ILE A 5 3.86 8.46 -8.98
N TYR A 6 3.59 8.04 -7.74
CA TYR A 6 3.36 6.64 -7.40
C TYR A 6 1.96 6.51 -6.85
N GLY A 7 1.18 5.58 -7.37
CA GLY A 7 -0.19 5.43 -6.92
C GLY A 7 -0.90 4.22 -7.50
N CYS A 8 -2.08 3.97 -6.96
CA CYS A 8 -2.91 2.85 -7.34
C CYS A 8 -3.99 3.30 -8.33
N GLY A 9 -4.04 2.67 -9.48
CA GLY A 9 -5.07 2.87 -10.48
C GLY A 9 -6.16 1.80 -10.42
N PRO A 10 -7.05 1.83 -11.41
CA PRO A 10 -8.16 0.87 -11.47
C PRO A 10 -7.68 -0.58 -11.44
N GLY A 11 -8.45 -1.42 -10.75
CA GLY A 11 -8.15 -2.84 -10.65
C GLY A 11 -6.95 -3.18 -9.76
N GLY A 12 -6.46 -2.23 -8.95
CA GLY A 12 -5.32 -2.46 -8.08
C GLY A 12 -3.97 -2.35 -8.77
N LYS A 13 -3.93 -1.82 -9.99
CA LYS A 13 -2.68 -1.60 -10.70
C LYS A 13 -1.89 -0.47 -10.07
N TYR A 14 -0.76 -0.77 -9.46
CA TYR A 14 0.13 0.22 -8.89
C TYR A 14 1.11 0.72 -9.94
N ILE A 15 1.20 2.02 -10.13
CA ILE A 15 1.93 2.62 -11.23
C ILE A 15 2.95 3.66 -10.76
N CYS A 16 3.99 3.84 -11.57
CA CYS A 16 4.84 5.02 -11.57
C CYS A 16 4.63 5.77 -12.87
N ALA A 17 4.36 7.06 -12.78
CA ALA A 17 4.22 7.92 -13.94
C ALA A 17 5.10 9.16 -13.82
N ARG A 18 5.64 9.61 -14.95
CA ARG A 18 6.44 10.84 -15.00
C ARG A 18 5.51 12.04 -15.12
N LEU A 19 5.70 13.03 -14.24
CA LEU A 19 4.84 14.21 -14.18
C LEU A 19 4.89 15.07 -15.45
N SER A 20 6.07 15.18 -16.06
CA SER A 20 6.28 16.11 -17.17
C SER A 20 5.46 15.77 -18.43
N ASP A 21 5.19 14.50 -18.66
CA ASP A 21 4.48 14.05 -19.86
C ASP A 21 3.40 12.98 -19.58
N GLY A 22 3.22 12.59 -18.32
CA GLY A 22 2.25 11.57 -17.95
C GLY A 22 2.62 10.16 -18.35
N LYS A 23 3.86 9.94 -18.82
CA LYS A 23 4.28 8.61 -19.27
C LYS A 23 4.34 7.65 -18.10
N GLN A 24 3.67 6.51 -18.25
CA GLN A 24 3.78 5.40 -17.28
C GLN A 24 5.12 4.69 -17.49
N LEU A 25 5.95 4.65 -16.46
CA LEU A 25 7.27 4.03 -16.51
C LEU A 25 7.23 2.55 -16.16
N TRP A 26 6.39 2.19 -15.20
CA TRP A 26 6.15 0.79 -14.83
C TRP A 26 4.81 0.65 -14.14
N ASN A 27 4.33 -0.59 -14.06
CA ASN A 27 3.15 -0.95 -13.29
C ASN A 27 3.32 -2.34 -12.68
N THR A 28 2.56 -2.63 -11.63
CA THR A 28 2.58 -3.93 -10.96
C THR A 28 1.27 -4.17 -10.22
N PHE A 29 0.86 -5.41 -10.09
CA PHE A 29 -0.22 -5.82 -9.20
C PHE A 29 0.28 -6.38 -7.87
N ALA A 30 1.60 -6.44 -7.67
CA ALA A 30 2.20 -7.00 -6.46
C ALA A 30 1.74 -6.26 -5.20
N ALA A 31 1.63 -4.92 -5.24
CA ALA A 31 1.21 -4.13 -4.09
C ALA A 31 -0.24 -4.40 -3.66
N SER A 32 -1.11 -4.77 -4.57
CA SER A 32 -2.51 -5.09 -4.28
C SER A 32 -2.75 -6.59 -4.03
N GLY A 33 -1.68 -7.37 -3.93
CA GLY A 33 -1.73 -8.77 -3.51
C GLY A 33 -1.88 -9.79 -4.62
N GLY A 34 -1.75 -9.40 -5.90
CA GLY A 34 -1.96 -10.34 -6.99
C GLY A 34 -1.07 -10.13 -8.19
N GLU A 35 -1.19 -11.02 -9.16
CA GLU A 35 -0.52 -10.93 -10.46
C GLU A 35 -1.46 -10.43 -11.56
N ARG A 36 -2.72 -10.18 -11.21
CA ARG A 36 -3.77 -9.79 -12.14
C ARG A 36 -4.71 -8.75 -11.50
N PRO A 37 -5.50 -8.04 -12.32
CA PRO A 37 -6.45 -7.08 -11.81
C PRO A 37 -7.42 -7.70 -10.79
N ILE A 38 -7.75 -6.93 -9.76
CA ILE A 38 -8.76 -7.30 -8.78
C ILE A 38 -9.79 -6.18 -8.68
N SER A 39 -11.07 -6.57 -8.57
CA SER A 39 -12.17 -5.61 -8.43
C SER A 39 -11.97 -4.78 -7.16
N TRP A 40 -12.06 -3.45 -7.31
CA TRP A 40 -11.95 -2.50 -6.21
C TRP A 40 -10.59 -2.51 -5.49
N GLY A 41 -9.56 -3.07 -6.12
CA GLY A 41 -8.22 -3.09 -5.54
C GLY A 41 -7.69 -1.70 -5.26
N ASN A 42 -7.13 -1.50 -4.06
CA ASN A 42 -6.61 -0.20 -3.64
C ASN A 42 -5.37 -0.35 -2.77
N VAL A 43 -4.51 0.66 -2.84
CA VAL A 43 -3.28 0.73 -2.05
C VAL A 43 -3.08 2.17 -1.60
N PHE A 44 -3.02 2.39 -0.29
CA PHE A 44 -2.70 3.69 0.29
C PHE A 44 -1.20 3.81 0.47
N THR A 45 -0.64 4.94 0.07
CA THR A 45 0.81 5.16 0.04
C THR A 45 1.20 6.28 0.99
N VAL A 46 2.17 6.00 1.88
CA VAL A 46 2.77 6.99 2.77
C VAL A 46 4.27 6.94 2.64
N LYS A 47 4.89 8.08 2.32
CA LYS A 47 6.35 8.18 2.23
C LYS A 47 6.96 8.40 3.61
N GLN A 48 8.00 7.62 3.91
CA GLN A 48 8.74 7.72 5.16
C GLN A 48 10.25 7.70 4.86
N GLY A 49 10.88 8.87 4.83
CA GLY A 49 12.28 8.98 4.43
C GLY A 49 12.46 8.46 3.00
N ASP A 50 13.35 7.50 2.82
CA ASP A 50 13.63 6.88 1.52
C ASP A 50 12.74 5.68 1.23
N ARG A 51 11.84 5.33 2.16
CA ARG A 51 10.95 4.18 2.04
C ARG A 51 9.51 4.61 1.93
N TYR A 52 8.67 3.67 1.51
CA TYR A 52 7.24 3.86 1.40
C TYR A 52 6.52 2.78 2.17
N PHE A 53 5.50 3.18 2.91
CA PHE A 53 4.51 2.27 3.46
C PHE A 53 3.34 2.18 2.49
N LEU A 54 3.01 0.97 2.09
CA LEU A 54 1.88 0.69 1.21
C LEU A 54 0.89 -0.18 1.99
N ALA A 55 -0.29 0.33 2.21
CA ALA A 55 -1.36 -0.41 2.88
C ALA A 55 -2.40 -0.81 1.84
N ASN A 56 -2.56 -2.10 1.59
CA ASN A 56 -3.54 -2.57 0.63
C ASN A 56 -4.87 -2.91 1.31
N ASP A 57 -5.87 -3.18 0.51
CA ASP A 57 -7.21 -3.45 1.00
C ASP A 57 -7.41 -4.90 1.50
N LEU A 58 -6.38 -5.72 1.44
CA LEU A 58 -6.35 -7.05 2.05
C LEU A 58 -5.91 -7.01 3.52
N GLY A 59 -5.60 -5.83 4.05
CA GLY A 59 -5.12 -5.67 5.42
C GLY A 59 -3.63 -5.89 5.58
N GLU A 60 -2.88 -5.80 4.50
CA GLU A 60 -1.43 -5.95 4.52
C GLU A 60 -0.74 -4.61 4.54
N LEU A 61 0.37 -4.53 5.27
CA LEU A 61 1.30 -3.41 5.21
C LEU A 61 2.58 -3.86 4.52
N ILE A 62 2.95 -3.13 3.48
CA ILE A 62 4.14 -3.38 2.68
C ILE A 62 5.14 -2.26 2.94
N ILE A 63 6.40 -2.60 3.09
CA ILE A 63 7.51 -1.64 3.06
C ILE A 63 8.23 -1.83 1.73
N ALA A 64 8.36 -0.76 0.96
CA ALA A 64 8.93 -0.82 -0.37
C ALA A 64 9.84 0.37 -0.66
N ASN A 65 10.79 0.17 -1.55
CA ASN A 65 11.47 1.25 -2.25
C ASN A 65 10.76 1.46 -3.58
N LEU A 66 10.37 2.70 -3.84
CA LEU A 66 9.75 3.10 -5.11
C LEU A 66 10.66 4.07 -5.82
N ARG A 67 10.94 3.82 -7.08
CA ARG A 67 11.81 4.66 -7.90
C ARG A 67 11.37 4.56 -9.37
N PRO A 68 11.79 5.50 -10.22
CA PRO A 68 11.45 5.43 -11.64
C PRO A 68 11.85 4.12 -12.30
N GLY A 69 12.91 3.47 -11.81
CA GLY A 69 13.40 2.20 -12.33
C GLY A 69 12.63 0.97 -11.88
N GLY A 70 11.76 1.07 -10.85
CA GLY A 70 10.99 -0.10 -10.45
C GLY A 70 10.39 -0.06 -9.05
N TYR A 71 9.62 -1.08 -8.78
CA TYR A 71 9.02 -1.41 -7.49
C TYR A 71 9.88 -2.48 -6.82
N ASP A 72 10.31 -2.20 -5.61
CA ASP A 72 11.20 -3.09 -4.86
C ASP A 72 10.62 -3.32 -3.46
N GLU A 73 9.94 -4.44 -3.30
CA GLU A 73 9.32 -4.79 -2.03
C GLU A 73 10.36 -5.29 -1.04
N ILE A 74 10.42 -4.64 0.13
CA ILE A 74 11.37 -5.02 1.21
C ILE A 74 10.74 -6.05 2.12
N SER A 75 9.48 -5.81 2.56
CA SER A 75 8.78 -6.71 3.47
C SER A 75 7.27 -6.51 3.36
N ARG A 76 6.53 -7.50 3.86
CA ARG A 76 5.07 -7.50 3.86
C ARG A 76 4.57 -8.25 5.09
N ALA A 77 3.54 -7.71 5.73
CA ALA A 77 2.89 -8.38 6.85
C ALA A 77 1.38 -8.13 6.79
N LYS A 78 0.60 -9.15 7.09
CA LYS A 78 -0.83 -8.99 7.28
C LYS A 78 -1.09 -8.50 8.70
N LEU A 79 -1.69 -7.34 8.84
CA LEU A 79 -1.87 -6.69 10.13
C LEU A 79 -3.32 -6.72 10.63
N ILE A 80 -4.29 -6.82 9.73
CA ILE A 80 -5.70 -6.82 10.10
C ILE A 80 -6.51 -7.61 9.08
N GLU A 81 -7.59 -8.25 9.52
CA GLU A 81 -8.46 -9.00 8.63
C GLU A 81 -9.41 -8.06 7.89
N PRO A 82 -9.63 -8.27 6.59
CA PRO A 82 -10.66 -7.57 5.86
C PRO A 82 -12.04 -8.08 6.30
N THR A 83 -12.93 -7.16 6.65
CA THR A 83 -14.27 -7.51 7.16
C THR A 83 -15.40 -6.88 6.36
N HIS A 84 -15.10 -5.89 5.51
CA HIS A 84 -16.11 -5.19 4.74
C HIS A 84 -16.28 -5.83 3.36
N LYS A 85 -17.49 -6.28 3.05
CA LYS A 85 -17.78 -6.97 1.80
C LYS A 85 -18.25 -6.00 0.73
N VAL A 86 -17.55 -5.96 -0.40
CA VAL A 86 -17.94 -5.17 -1.58
C VAL A 86 -17.80 -6.04 -2.83
N GLY A 87 -18.90 -6.17 -3.59
CA GLY A 87 -18.89 -6.94 -4.82
C GLY A 87 -18.45 -8.39 -4.67
N GLY A 88 -18.78 -9.04 -3.56
CA GLY A 88 -18.36 -10.42 -3.28
C GLY A 88 -16.93 -10.56 -2.75
N ARG A 89 -16.25 -9.47 -2.53
CA ARG A 89 -14.86 -9.45 -2.05
C ARG A 89 -14.78 -8.78 -0.68
N MET A 90 -13.99 -9.38 0.24
CA MET A 90 -13.73 -8.79 1.56
C MET A 90 -12.54 -7.86 1.47
N LEU A 91 -12.65 -6.66 2.08
CA LEU A 91 -11.60 -5.66 2.00
C LEU A 91 -11.55 -4.75 3.23
N VAL A 92 -10.46 -3.99 3.34
CA VAL A 92 -10.24 -2.93 4.30
C VAL A 92 -10.11 -1.62 3.54
N TRP A 93 -11.08 -0.72 3.71
CA TRP A 93 -11.08 0.58 3.01
C TRP A 93 -10.77 1.76 3.93
N SER A 94 -10.48 1.51 5.18
CA SER A 94 -10.05 2.56 6.09
C SER A 94 -8.60 2.91 5.85
N HIS A 95 -8.31 4.21 5.75
CA HIS A 95 -6.95 4.70 5.65
C HIS A 95 -6.16 4.35 6.91
N PRO A 96 -4.93 3.86 6.78
CA PRO A 96 -4.05 3.73 7.93
C PRO A 96 -3.65 5.12 8.44
N ALA A 97 -3.44 5.22 9.75
CA ALA A 97 -2.88 6.42 10.37
C ALA A 97 -1.50 6.10 10.93
N PHE A 98 -0.54 6.99 10.70
CA PHE A 98 0.83 6.83 11.19
C PHE A 98 1.15 7.94 12.18
N ALA A 99 1.57 7.57 13.38
CA ALA A 99 1.97 8.50 14.44
C ALA A 99 2.87 7.77 15.44
N ASN A 100 3.81 8.49 16.05
CA ASN A 100 4.66 7.96 17.13
C ASN A 100 5.33 6.62 16.78
N ARG A 101 5.86 6.52 15.57
CA ARG A 101 6.51 5.30 15.04
C ARG A 101 5.59 4.08 15.04
N SER A 102 4.30 4.32 14.94
CA SER A 102 3.27 3.27 14.96
C SER A 102 2.31 3.44 13.80
N VAL A 103 1.67 2.35 13.41
CA VAL A 103 0.56 2.36 12.45
C VAL A 103 -0.71 1.93 13.15
N TYR A 104 -1.78 2.64 12.89
CA TYR A 104 -3.12 2.37 13.39
C TYR A 104 -3.98 1.96 12.21
N LEU A 105 -4.58 0.79 12.31
CA LEU A 105 -5.47 0.23 11.29
C LEU A 105 -6.78 -0.17 11.93
N ARG A 106 -7.85 -0.08 11.16
CA ARG A 106 -9.15 -0.56 11.62
C ARG A 106 -9.87 -1.38 10.54
N ASN A 107 -10.70 -2.29 11.00
CA ASN A 107 -11.75 -2.90 10.22
C ASN A 107 -13.10 -2.57 10.87
N ASP A 108 -14.17 -3.31 10.56
CA ASP A 108 -15.49 -3.05 11.14
C ASP A 108 -15.60 -3.46 12.61
N ASN A 109 -14.67 -4.26 13.12
CA ASN A 109 -14.74 -4.87 14.43
C ASN A 109 -13.73 -4.34 15.43
N GLU A 110 -12.58 -3.82 14.96
CA GLU A 110 -11.46 -3.47 15.85
C GLU A 110 -10.55 -2.39 15.26
N ILE A 111 -9.81 -1.75 16.16
CA ILE A 111 -8.68 -0.88 15.83
C ILE A 111 -7.43 -1.56 16.38
N ARG A 112 -6.40 -1.65 15.57
CA ARG A 112 -5.10 -2.20 15.96
C ARG A 112 -4.00 -1.16 15.83
N CYS A 113 -3.04 -1.22 16.75
CA CYS A 113 -1.84 -0.39 16.73
C CYS A 113 -0.62 -1.31 16.69
N TYR A 114 0.28 -1.06 15.75
CA TYR A 114 1.54 -1.79 15.63
C TYR A 114 2.71 -0.84 15.74
N ASP A 115 3.70 -1.21 16.56
CA ASP A 115 4.96 -0.50 16.68
C ASP A 115 5.84 -0.82 15.48
N LEU A 116 6.23 0.22 14.74
CA LEU A 116 7.09 0.09 13.56
C LEU A 116 8.54 0.41 13.88
N ALA A 117 8.86 0.74 15.12
CA ALA A 117 10.23 1.04 15.51
C ALA A 117 11.11 -0.20 15.39
N LYS A 118 12.32 -0.01 14.86
CA LYS A 118 13.31 -1.09 14.81
C LYS A 118 13.69 -1.47 16.22
N ARG A 119 13.43 -2.72 16.61
CA ARG A 119 13.89 -3.23 17.90
C ARG A 119 15.40 -3.52 17.84
N ARG A 120 16.08 -3.13 18.88
CA ARG A 120 17.46 -3.58 19.11
C ARG A 120 17.38 -4.93 19.83
N GLU A 121 18.03 -5.90 19.26
CA GLU A 121 18.24 -7.18 19.92
C GLU A 121 19.46 -7.11 20.81
#